data_05793ab6c553ff066c62cb3eb21340ca
#
_entry.id   05793ab6c553ff066c62cb3eb21340ca
#
_cell.length_a   1.000
_cell.length_b   1.000
_cell.length_c   1.000
_cell.angle_alpha   90.00
_cell.angle_beta   90.00
_cell.angle_gamma   90.00
#
_symmetry.space_group_name_H-M   'P 1'
#
loop_
_entity.id
_entity.type
_entity.pdbx_description
1 polymer ?
#
loop_
_entity_poly.entity_id
_entity_poly.type
_entity_poly.pdbx_seq_one_letter_code
_entity_poly.pdbx_strand_id
1 'polypeptide(L)'
;MTTLFSDLNPPPRLLMGPGPVGVDPRVLRAMSMPMLGQFDPAFTAYMNETMELIRQLYRTKNKWSLLIDGTARAGVEAILVSIISPGDKVLVPSFGRFGFLLAEISKRCGGEVVTIERDWGTVFTPEEIEAAIKQHKPRVLAVVHGDTSTTMAQPLDQLGAICRKHDVLLYTDATASLGGMNVAIDDWQVDAASSGLQKCLSGPPGSSPITVNERIVEVVKRRRHVEGGIRPADFVDGDGPAIQSNYFDLGMIMDYWSEMRLNHHTEATSMLYAARESIRIVLAEGLDACFARHRLASNAITAGLTEMGLKLFGDQTHKMPNVTGVYIPDGVNGDAVRGMMLNDFGIEIGTSFGPLHGKIWRIGTMGYVCRKESVLTCLAALEVCLRQAGFRAGSGTDAALAVYRAAEVPEKKAKAS
;
A
#
# COMPACT_ATOMS: atom_id res chain seq x y z
N MET A 1 -20.84 13.78 -39.35
CA MET A 1 -20.99 12.65 -38.40
C MET A 1 -20.75 13.22 -37.02
N THR A 2 -21.76 13.29 -36.17
CA THR A 2 -21.60 13.64 -34.75
C THR A 2 -20.86 12.49 -34.11
N THR A 3 -19.63 12.70 -33.67
CA THR A 3 -18.89 11.72 -32.83
C THR A 3 -19.70 11.49 -31.60
N LEU A 4 -20.11 10.23 -31.34
CA LEU A 4 -20.86 9.81 -30.14
C LEU A 4 -20.08 10.03 -28.83
N PHE A 5 -18.74 10.14 -28.95
CA PHE A 5 -17.83 10.30 -27.82
C PHE A 5 -16.79 11.38 -28.16
N SER A 6 -16.48 12.23 -27.19
CA SER A 6 -15.37 13.18 -27.28
C SER A 6 -14.04 12.50 -26.97
N ASP A 7 -12.93 13.13 -27.37
CA ASP A 7 -11.60 12.70 -26.95
C ASP A 7 -11.46 12.72 -25.41
N LEU A 8 -10.64 11.79 -24.88
CA LEU A 8 -10.37 11.72 -23.47
C LEU A 8 -9.60 12.97 -23.00
N ASN A 9 -10.21 13.79 -22.17
CA ASN A 9 -9.61 15.00 -21.60
C ASN A 9 -9.98 15.15 -20.11
N PRO A 10 -9.39 14.35 -19.21
CA PRO A 10 -9.67 14.42 -17.79
C PRO A 10 -9.22 15.78 -17.22
N PRO A 11 -10.01 16.39 -16.33
CA PRO A 11 -9.61 17.63 -15.68
C PRO A 11 -8.38 17.39 -14.78
N PRO A 12 -7.44 18.35 -14.71
CA PRO A 12 -6.31 18.25 -13.79
C PRO A 12 -6.80 18.24 -12.33
N ARG A 13 -6.24 17.35 -11.52
CA ARG A 13 -6.58 17.23 -10.09
C ARG A 13 -5.32 17.06 -9.24
N LEU A 14 -5.28 17.73 -8.09
CA LEU A 14 -4.32 17.48 -7.04
C LEU A 14 -4.92 16.45 -6.08
N LEU A 15 -4.45 15.20 -6.16
CA LEU A 15 -5.00 14.07 -5.40
C LEU A 15 -4.37 14.00 -4.01
N MET A 16 -4.91 14.74 -3.07
CA MET A 16 -4.49 14.80 -1.66
C MET A 16 -5.37 13.89 -0.76
N GLY A 17 -6.00 12.89 -1.34
CA GLY A 17 -6.74 11.86 -0.59
C GLY A 17 -5.85 10.69 -0.14
N PRO A 18 -6.42 9.68 0.52
CA PRO A 18 -5.70 8.49 1.00
C PRO A 18 -5.32 7.49 -0.11
N GLY A 19 -5.34 7.95 -1.36
CA GLY A 19 -5.08 7.19 -2.59
C GLY A 19 -6.36 6.75 -3.33
N PRO A 20 -6.28 6.68 -4.70
CA PRO A 20 -5.04 6.81 -5.48
C PRO A 20 -4.43 8.21 -5.41
N VAL A 21 -3.14 8.30 -5.75
CA VAL A 21 -2.41 9.57 -5.82
C VAL A 21 -2.05 9.94 -7.26
N GLY A 22 -1.61 11.17 -7.49
CA GLY A 22 -1.11 11.59 -8.79
C GLY A 22 0.07 10.72 -9.24
N VAL A 23 0.02 10.26 -10.49
CA VAL A 23 1.09 9.46 -11.08
C VAL A 23 2.27 10.37 -11.47
N ASP A 24 3.50 9.92 -11.20
CA ASP A 24 4.70 10.64 -11.65
C ASP A 24 4.71 10.71 -13.20
N PRO A 25 4.95 11.89 -13.81
CA PRO A 25 4.96 12.03 -15.26
C PRO A 25 5.97 11.12 -15.98
N ARG A 26 7.07 10.73 -15.30
CA ARG A 26 8.04 9.76 -15.83
C ARG A 26 7.43 8.38 -15.98
N VAL A 27 6.57 7.98 -15.04
CA VAL A 27 5.83 6.71 -15.09
C VAL A 27 4.80 6.73 -16.22
N LEU A 28 4.07 7.83 -16.41
CA LEU A 28 3.14 7.97 -17.55
C LEU A 28 3.87 7.85 -18.89
N ARG A 29 5.06 8.43 -19.02
CA ARG A 29 5.89 8.25 -20.22
C ARG A 29 6.33 6.80 -20.42
N ALA A 30 6.71 6.09 -19.35
CA ALA A 30 7.07 4.68 -19.44
C ALA A 30 5.92 3.83 -19.96
N MET A 31 4.69 4.11 -19.56
CA MET A 31 3.50 3.40 -20.03
C MET A 31 3.23 3.60 -21.53
N SER A 32 3.70 4.68 -22.13
CA SER A 32 3.52 4.98 -23.56
C SER A 32 4.64 4.44 -24.46
N MET A 33 5.59 3.68 -23.91
CA MET A 33 6.65 3.03 -24.68
C MET A 33 6.08 1.91 -25.58
N PRO A 34 6.76 1.59 -26.69
CA PRO A 34 6.34 0.48 -27.56
C PRO A 34 6.23 -0.83 -26.77
N MET A 35 5.20 -1.60 -27.08
CA MET A 35 5.01 -2.92 -26.49
C MET A 35 6.03 -3.92 -27.05
N LEU A 36 6.54 -4.76 -26.16
CA LEU A 36 7.33 -5.93 -26.52
C LEU A 36 6.49 -7.20 -26.32
N GLY A 37 6.76 -8.23 -27.12
CA GLY A 37 6.16 -9.55 -26.90
C GLY A 37 6.71 -10.20 -25.64
N GLN A 38 5.90 -10.97 -24.95
CA GLN A 38 6.28 -11.63 -23.67
C GLN A 38 7.44 -12.61 -23.77
N PHE A 39 7.76 -13.11 -24.97
CA PHE A 39 8.90 -14.00 -25.23
C PHE A 39 10.14 -13.26 -25.77
N ASP A 40 10.06 -11.94 -25.90
CA ASP A 40 11.20 -11.13 -26.32
C ASP A 40 12.28 -11.13 -25.21
N PRO A 41 13.56 -11.40 -25.53
CA PRO A 41 14.63 -11.36 -24.55
C PRO A 41 14.78 -10.03 -23.82
N ALA A 42 14.48 -8.89 -24.49
CA ALA A 42 14.47 -7.58 -23.86
C ALA A 42 13.34 -7.45 -22.84
N PHE A 43 12.16 -8.05 -23.12
CA PHE A 43 11.07 -8.09 -22.15
C PHE A 43 11.42 -8.94 -20.93
N THR A 44 12.02 -10.10 -21.15
CA THR A 44 12.57 -10.94 -20.08
C THR A 44 13.56 -10.19 -19.20
N ALA A 45 14.44 -9.37 -19.80
CA ALA A 45 15.38 -8.54 -19.04
C ALA A 45 14.62 -7.53 -18.15
N TYR A 46 13.58 -6.86 -18.65
CA TYR A 46 12.75 -5.95 -17.83
C TYR A 46 12.01 -6.66 -16.70
N MET A 47 11.52 -7.88 -16.91
CA MET A 47 10.94 -8.68 -15.84
C MET A 47 11.97 -8.97 -14.74
N ASN A 48 13.17 -9.43 -15.10
CA ASN A 48 14.24 -9.71 -14.13
C ASN A 48 14.71 -8.47 -13.38
N GLU A 49 14.87 -7.33 -14.07
CA GLU A 49 15.17 -6.05 -13.42
C GLU A 49 14.05 -5.66 -12.43
N THR A 50 12.80 -5.86 -12.80
CA THR A 50 11.66 -5.54 -11.94
C THR A 50 11.66 -6.40 -10.68
N MET A 51 12.00 -7.69 -10.79
CA MET A 51 12.18 -8.55 -9.61
C MET A 51 13.26 -8.01 -8.67
N GLU A 52 14.39 -7.54 -9.22
CA GLU A 52 15.48 -6.97 -8.42
C GLU A 52 15.07 -5.66 -7.74
N LEU A 53 14.38 -4.78 -8.45
CA LEU A 53 13.85 -3.53 -7.90
C LEU A 53 12.86 -3.78 -6.76
N ILE A 54 11.99 -4.80 -6.91
CA ILE A 54 11.03 -5.18 -5.86
C ILE A 54 11.75 -5.72 -4.62
N ARG A 55 12.82 -6.54 -4.78
CA ARG A 55 13.65 -6.99 -3.65
C ARG A 55 14.23 -5.83 -2.86
N GLN A 56 14.83 -4.87 -3.55
CA GLN A 56 15.39 -3.68 -2.90
C GLN A 56 14.31 -2.85 -2.20
N LEU A 57 13.16 -2.68 -2.84
CA LEU A 57 12.03 -1.92 -2.30
C LEU A 57 11.49 -2.52 -0.99
N TYR A 58 11.39 -3.84 -0.91
CA TYR A 58 10.96 -4.58 0.28
C TYR A 58 12.09 -4.88 1.28
N ARG A 59 13.33 -4.46 0.98
CA ARG A 59 14.51 -4.77 1.81
C ARG A 59 14.61 -6.28 2.10
N THR A 60 14.60 -7.08 1.03
CA THR A 60 14.59 -8.55 1.13
C THR A 60 15.52 -9.22 0.13
N LYS A 61 15.97 -10.42 0.48
CA LYS A 61 16.69 -11.35 -0.40
C LYS A 61 15.78 -12.43 -1.02
N ASN A 62 14.49 -12.35 -0.78
CA ASN A 62 13.53 -13.32 -1.30
C ASN A 62 13.66 -13.46 -2.82
N LYS A 63 13.87 -14.69 -3.30
CA LYS A 63 13.94 -14.98 -4.73
C LYS A 63 12.67 -14.55 -5.46
N TRP A 64 11.52 -14.83 -4.86
CA TRP A 64 10.20 -14.58 -5.43
C TRP A 64 9.65 -13.24 -4.99
N SER A 65 10.19 -12.21 -5.63
CA SER A 65 9.70 -10.83 -5.55
C SER A 65 9.32 -10.41 -6.95
N LEU A 66 8.01 -10.31 -7.25
CA LEU A 66 7.47 -10.20 -8.61
C LEU A 66 6.20 -9.35 -8.65
N LEU A 67 5.63 -9.15 -9.83
CA LEU A 67 4.35 -8.47 -10.01
C LEU A 67 3.21 -9.48 -10.19
N ILE A 68 2.07 -9.14 -9.65
CA ILE A 68 0.79 -9.76 -10.00
C ILE A 68 0.01 -8.74 -10.84
N ASP A 69 -0.47 -9.17 -11.99
CA ASP A 69 -1.34 -8.35 -12.83
C ASP A 69 -2.69 -8.11 -12.15
N GLY A 70 -3.07 -6.85 -12.11
CA GLY A 70 -4.26 -6.40 -11.41
C GLY A 70 -3.96 -5.34 -10.34
N THR A 71 -5.00 -4.83 -9.69
CA THR A 71 -4.80 -3.85 -8.62
C THR A 71 -4.19 -4.48 -7.37
N ALA A 72 -3.87 -3.68 -6.35
CA ALA A 72 -3.31 -4.19 -5.07
C ALA A 72 -4.06 -5.40 -4.50
N ARG A 73 -5.38 -5.50 -4.70
CA ARG A 73 -6.17 -6.66 -4.25
C ARG A 73 -5.79 -7.96 -4.96
N ALA A 74 -5.32 -7.88 -6.20
CA ALA A 74 -4.85 -9.08 -6.92
C ALA A 74 -3.66 -9.73 -6.20
N GLY A 75 -2.69 -8.94 -5.74
CA GLY A 75 -1.57 -9.45 -4.93
C GLY A 75 -2.00 -10.01 -3.58
N VAL A 76 -2.96 -9.35 -2.89
CA VAL A 76 -3.56 -9.86 -1.66
C VAL A 76 -4.18 -11.24 -1.90
N GLU A 77 -5.04 -11.35 -2.92
CA GLU A 77 -5.78 -12.57 -3.21
C GLU A 77 -4.85 -13.68 -3.72
N ALA A 78 -3.88 -13.37 -4.58
CA ALA A 78 -2.90 -14.34 -5.08
C ALA A 78 -2.09 -15.00 -3.96
N ILE A 79 -1.63 -14.21 -2.99
CA ILE A 79 -0.93 -14.78 -1.82
C ILE A 79 -1.89 -15.61 -0.97
N LEU A 80 -3.04 -15.04 -0.55
CA LEU A 80 -3.92 -15.72 0.39
C LEU A 80 -4.54 -17.00 -0.18
N VAL A 81 -4.97 -17.02 -1.45
CA VAL A 81 -5.52 -18.25 -2.07
C VAL A 81 -4.45 -19.32 -2.23
N SER A 82 -3.18 -18.92 -2.38
CA SER A 82 -2.07 -19.86 -2.54
C SER A 82 -1.56 -20.44 -1.22
N ILE A 83 -1.73 -19.74 -0.08
CA ILE A 83 -1.22 -20.19 1.23
C ILE A 83 -2.31 -20.75 2.14
N ILE A 84 -3.58 -20.41 1.93
CA ILE A 84 -4.70 -20.91 2.72
C ILE A 84 -5.26 -22.16 2.07
N SER A 85 -5.21 -23.27 2.77
CA SER A 85 -5.94 -24.48 2.41
C SER A 85 -7.34 -24.47 3.04
N PRO A 86 -8.34 -25.14 2.42
CA PRO A 86 -9.66 -25.24 3.04
C PRO A 86 -9.60 -25.74 4.49
N GLY A 87 -10.19 -24.99 5.42
CA GLY A 87 -10.19 -25.29 6.86
C GLY A 87 -8.98 -24.76 7.64
N ASP A 88 -7.98 -24.17 6.98
CA ASP A 88 -6.88 -23.50 7.70
C ASP A 88 -7.42 -22.33 8.52
N LYS A 89 -7.00 -22.24 9.77
CA LYS A 89 -7.39 -21.14 10.63
C LYS A 89 -6.54 -19.90 10.34
N VAL A 90 -7.19 -18.77 10.09
CA VAL A 90 -6.56 -17.48 9.78
C VAL A 90 -6.91 -16.46 10.84
N LEU A 91 -5.91 -15.88 11.51
CA LEU A 91 -6.08 -14.78 12.47
C LEU A 91 -5.91 -13.44 11.74
N VAL A 92 -6.89 -12.55 11.91
CA VAL A 92 -6.88 -11.22 11.31
C VAL A 92 -7.10 -10.15 12.38
N PRO A 93 -6.05 -9.44 12.82
CA PRO A 93 -6.19 -8.25 13.64
C PRO A 93 -6.77 -7.10 12.82
N SER A 94 -7.96 -6.62 13.18
CA SER A 94 -8.67 -5.55 12.48
C SER A 94 -8.77 -4.30 13.34
N PHE A 95 -8.13 -3.22 12.86
CA PHE A 95 -8.20 -1.88 13.44
C PHE A 95 -8.72 -0.85 12.42
N GLY A 96 -9.31 -1.32 11.32
CA GLY A 96 -9.86 -0.54 10.23
C GLY A 96 -10.49 -1.40 9.14
N ARG A 97 -10.97 -0.73 8.08
CA ARG A 97 -11.67 -1.39 6.96
C ARG A 97 -10.84 -2.48 6.28
N PHE A 98 -9.52 -2.27 6.15
CA PHE A 98 -8.70 -3.19 5.36
C PHE A 98 -8.38 -4.49 6.11
N GLY A 99 -8.43 -4.48 7.45
CA GLY A 99 -8.47 -5.72 8.24
C GLY A 99 -9.71 -6.56 7.92
N PHE A 100 -10.89 -5.96 7.89
CA PHE A 100 -12.12 -6.66 7.47
C PHE A 100 -12.05 -7.16 6.01
N LEU A 101 -11.37 -6.42 5.12
CA LEU A 101 -11.14 -6.88 3.75
C LEU A 101 -10.26 -8.13 3.72
N LEU A 102 -9.17 -8.18 4.51
CA LEU A 102 -8.34 -9.38 4.62
C LEU A 102 -9.13 -10.57 5.16
N ALA A 103 -9.97 -10.35 6.17
CA ALA A 103 -10.86 -11.38 6.71
C ALA A 103 -11.82 -11.93 5.64
N GLU A 104 -12.46 -11.06 4.86
CA GLU A 104 -13.36 -11.45 3.78
C GLU A 104 -12.65 -12.25 2.68
N ILE A 105 -11.47 -11.80 2.25
CA ILE A 105 -10.68 -12.52 1.23
C ILE A 105 -10.23 -13.87 1.79
N SER A 106 -9.69 -13.93 3.00
CA SER A 106 -9.25 -15.17 3.65
C SER A 106 -10.38 -16.21 3.75
N LYS A 107 -11.58 -15.74 4.10
CA LYS A 107 -12.78 -16.60 4.13
C LYS A 107 -13.12 -17.16 2.75
N ARG A 108 -13.08 -16.33 1.71
CA ARG A 108 -13.33 -16.76 0.32
C ARG A 108 -12.27 -17.72 -0.20
N CYS A 109 -11.04 -17.62 0.30
CA CYS A 109 -9.97 -18.59 0.02
C CYS A 109 -10.15 -19.94 0.76
N GLY A 110 -11.22 -20.10 1.56
CA GLY A 110 -11.54 -21.33 2.28
C GLY A 110 -11.06 -21.38 3.73
N GLY A 111 -10.52 -20.28 4.27
CA GLY A 111 -10.03 -20.20 5.63
C GLY A 111 -11.13 -20.11 6.69
N GLU A 112 -10.87 -20.69 7.86
CA GLU A 112 -11.63 -20.46 9.10
C GLU A 112 -11.10 -19.19 9.76
N VAL A 113 -11.76 -18.05 9.51
CA VAL A 113 -11.26 -16.74 9.92
C VAL A 113 -11.66 -16.40 11.35
N VAL A 114 -10.65 -16.06 12.15
CA VAL A 114 -10.82 -15.44 13.47
C VAL A 114 -10.37 -13.98 13.36
N THR A 115 -11.31 -13.06 13.60
CA THR A 115 -11.02 -11.62 13.63
C THR A 115 -10.96 -11.15 15.09
N ILE A 116 -9.86 -10.49 15.45
CA ILE A 116 -9.79 -9.69 16.67
C ILE A 116 -9.87 -8.22 16.29
N GLU A 117 -10.64 -7.45 17.05
CA GLU A 117 -10.99 -6.08 16.70
C GLU A 117 -10.47 -5.08 17.72
N ARG A 118 -10.17 -3.89 17.26
CA ARG A 118 -9.80 -2.74 18.06
C ARG A 118 -10.55 -1.49 17.61
N ASP A 119 -10.65 -0.53 18.53
CA ASP A 119 -11.21 0.79 18.22
C ASP A 119 -10.41 1.45 17.10
N TRP A 120 -11.13 1.99 16.13
CA TRP A 120 -10.55 2.70 15.00
C TRP A 120 -9.79 3.93 15.47
N GLY A 121 -8.51 4.04 15.11
CA GLY A 121 -7.58 5.06 15.58
C GLY A 121 -6.56 4.56 16.60
N THR A 122 -6.56 3.25 16.89
CA THR A 122 -5.55 2.55 17.70
C THR A 122 -4.95 1.38 16.95
N VAL A 123 -3.92 0.72 17.52
CA VAL A 123 -3.27 -0.47 16.95
C VAL A 123 -3.10 -1.55 18.03
N PHE A 124 -2.81 -2.79 17.63
CA PHE A 124 -2.53 -3.89 18.55
C PHE A 124 -1.09 -3.85 19.04
N THR A 125 -0.88 -4.26 20.30
CA THR A 125 0.47 -4.55 20.79
C THR A 125 0.92 -5.94 20.35
N PRO A 126 2.24 -6.22 20.29
CA PRO A 126 2.75 -7.55 19.99
C PRO A 126 2.24 -8.63 20.97
N GLU A 127 2.08 -8.30 22.25
CA GLU A 127 1.59 -9.20 23.29
C GLU A 127 0.14 -9.59 23.08
N GLU A 128 -0.72 -8.67 22.65
CA GLU A 128 -2.12 -8.94 22.33
C GLU A 128 -2.23 -9.89 21.14
N ILE A 129 -1.42 -9.68 20.10
CA ILE A 129 -1.37 -10.57 18.93
C ILE A 129 -0.83 -11.95 19.35
N GLU A 130 0.23 -12.02 20.15
CA GLU A 130 0.76 -13.31 20.66
C GLU A 130 -0.28 -14.05 21.50
N ALA A 131 -1.01 -13.35 22.36
CA ALA A 131 -2.08 -13.95 23.16
C ALA A 131 -3.18 -14.56 22.28
N ALA A 132 -3.59 -13.85 21.21
CA ALA A 132 -4.55 -14.36 20.25
C ALA A 132 -4.01 -15.56 19.46
N ILE A 133 -2.74 -15.56 19.06
CA ILE A 133 -2.08 -16.71 18.41
C ILE A 133 -2.12 -17.94 19.33
N LYS A 134 -1.77 -17.79 20.60
CA LYS A 134 -1.81 -18.89 21.59
C LYS A 134 -3.21 -19.45 21.78
N GLN A 135 -4.20 -18.56 21.85
CA GLN A 135 -5.62 -18.91 22.05
C GLN A 135 -6.19 -19.64 20.82
N HIS A 136 -5.98 -19.11 19.63
CA HIS A 136 -6.66 -19.57 18.43
C HIS A 136 -5.85 -20.56 17.59
N LYS A 137 -4.52 -20.61 17.77
CA LYS A 137 -3.58 -21.48 17.05
C LYS A 137 -3.79 -21.40 15.51
N PRO A 138 -3.67 -20.21 14.92
CA PRO A 138 -3.88 -20.03 13.49
C PRO A 138 -2.72 -20.63 12.69
N ARG A 139 -2.99 -21.01 11.44
CA ARG A 139 -1.97 -21.34 10.44
C ARG A 139 -1.36 -20.07 9.84
N VAL A 140 -2.17 -19.02 9.67
CA VAL A 140 -1.79 -17.75 9.04
C VAL A 140 -2.21 -16.59 9.93
N LEU A 141 -1.30 -15.65 10.16
CA LEU A 141 -1.59 -14.30 10.63
C LEU A 141 -1.60 -13.37 9.42
N ALA A 142 -2.76 -12.80 9.08
CA ALA A 142 -2.90 -11.84 8.01
C ALA A 142 -3.15 -10.44 8.58
N VAL A 143 -2.21 -9.50 8.37
CA VAL A 143 -2.24 -8.19 9.01
C VAL A 143 -2.05 -7.05 8.00
N VAL A 144 -2.79 -5.96 8.19
CA VAL A 144 -2.58 -4.71 7.44
C VAL A 144 -1.46 -3.93 8.13
N HIS A 145 -0.41 -3.53 7.38
CA HIS A 145 0.64 -2.67 7.94
C HIS A 145 0.16 -1.22 8.11
N GLY A 146 -0.49 -0.67 7.09
CA GLY A 146 -1.04 0.69 7.14
C GLY A 146 -2.49 0.73 6.68
N ASP A 147 -3.42 1.00 7.61
CA ASP A 147 -4.84 1.11 7.27
C ASP A 147 -5.23 2.57 7.02
N THR A 148 -5.42 2.92 5.75
CA THR A 148 -5.79 4.28 5.37
C THR A 148 -7.18 4.68 5.80
N SER A 149 -8.04 3.77 6.21
CA SER A 149 -9.38 4.12 6.71
C SER A 149 -9.32 4.74 8.10
N THR A 150 -8.33 4.34 8.89
CA THR A 150 -8.06 4.85 10.24
C THR A 150 -6.80 5.69 10.32
N THR A 151 -6.03 5.76 9.25
CA THR A 151 -4.73 6.46 9.16
C THR A 151 -3.67 5.94 10.14
N MET A 152 -3.82 4.70 10.61
CA MET A 152 -2.93 4.07 11.59
C MET A 152 -1.97 3.06 10.92
N ALA A 153 -0.78 2.94 11.50
CA ALA A 153 0.23 1.96 11.13
C ALA A 153 0.44 0.94 12.23
N GLN A 154 0.16 -0.33 11.96
CA GLN A 154 0.41 -1.44 12.87
C GLN A 154 1.90 -1.77 12.91
N PRO A 155 2.59 -1.73 14.05
CA PRO A 155 3.97 -2.19 14.17
C PRO A 155 4.08 -3.68 13.82
N LEU A 156 5.08 -4.05 13.00
CA LEU A 156 5.32 -5.42 12.54
C LEU A 156 6.66 -6.00 13.00
N ASP A 157 7.55 -5.17 13.53
CA ASP A 157 8.95 -5.48 13.82
C ASP A 157 9.15 -6.69 14.75
N GLN A 158 8.19 -6.98 15.62
CA GLN A 158 8.23 -8.13 16.53
C GLN A 158 7.36 -9.31 16.08
N LEU A 159 6.43 -9.09 15.14
CA LEU A 159 5.40 -10.09 14.79
C LEU A 159 5.99 -11.31 14.09
N GLY A 160 7.01 -11.14 13.26
CA GLY A 160 7.66 -12.28 12.60
C GLY A 160 8.32 -13.24 13.58
N ALA A 161 9.05 -12.74 14.58
CA ALA A 161 9.63 -13.58 15.61
C ALA A 161 8.56 -14.31 16.44
N ILE A 162 7.46 -13.64 16.77
CA ILE A 162 6.29 -14.26 17.43
C ILE A 162 5.71 -15.37 16.55
N CYS A 163 5.47 -15.10 15.27
CA CYS A 163 4.92 -16.08 14.33
C CYS A 163 5.84 -17.30 14.18
N ARG A 164 7.16 -17.08 14.08
CA ARG A 164 8.15 -18.19 14.03
C ARG A 164 8.10 -19.09 15.26
N LYS A 165 8.00 -18.49 16.46
CA LYS A 165 7.89 -19.21 17.74
C LYS A 165 6.68 -20.15 17.79
N HIS A 166 5.59 -19.80 17.11
CA HIS A 166 4.32 -20.54 17.10
C HIS A 166 4.03 -21.30 15.81
N ASP A 167 4.99 -21.36 14.89
CA ASP A 167 4.85 -21.95 13.53
C ASP A 167 3.68 -21.38 12.73
N VAL A 168 3.45 -20.08 12.83
CA VAL A 168 2.45 -19.32 12.09
C VAL A 168 3.11 -18.67 10.87
N LEU A 169 2.44 -18.61 9.72
CA LEU A 169 2.85 -17.83 8.57
C LEU A 169 2.41 -16.38 8.73
N LEU A 170 3.31 -15.43 8.52
CA LEU A 170 3.00 -14.00 8.59
C LEU A 170 2.84 -13.42 7.18
N TYR A 171 1.62 -13.01 6.83
CA TYR A 171 1.34 -12.21 5.65
C TYR A 171 1.01 -10.76 6.04
N THR A 172 1.51 -9.78 5.28
CA THR A 172 1.16 -8.38 5.46
C THR A 172 0.72 -7.69 4.17
N ASP A 173 -0.36 -6.90 4.27
CA ASP A 173 -0.74 -5.93 3.24
C ASP A 173 -0.01 -4.60 3.50
N ALA A 174 1.00 -4.31 2.67
CA ALA A 174 1.79 -3.09 2.71
C ALA A 174 1.35 -2.07 1.64
N THR A 175 0.12 -2.18 1.12
CA THR A 175 -0.37 -1.34 0.01
C THR A 175 -0.19 0.14 0.29
N ALA A 176 -0.51 0.60 1.49
CA ALA A 176 -0.47 2.02 1.82
C ALA A 176 0.87 2.47 2.42
N SER A 177 1.77 1.55 2.74
CA SER A 177 3.01 1.84 3.47
C SER A 177 4.27 1.73 2.61
N LEU A 178 4.32 0.79 1.67
CA LEU A 178 5.51 0.54 0.86
C LEU A 178 5.94 1.78 0.07
N GLY A 179 7.20 2.17 0.21
CA GLY A 179 7.77 3.38 -0.38
C GLY A 179 7.50 4.67 0.40
N GLY A 180 6.57 4.67 1.36
CA GLY A 180 6.28 5.85 2.21
C GLY A 180 6.76 5.72 3.64
N MET A 181 6.96 4.50 4.10
CA MET A 181 7.53 4.16 5.41
C MET A 181 8.28 2.84 5.32
N ASN A 182 9.06 2.53 6.34
CA ASN A 182 9.87 1.31 6.35
C ASN A 182 9.00 0.05 6.25
N VAL A 183 9.37 -0.85 5.34
CA VAL A 183 8.82 -2.21 5.21
C VAL A 183 10.01 -3.14 5.03
N ALA A 184 10.60 -3.58 6.14
CA ALA A 184 11.83 -4.36 6.17
C ALA A 184 11.50 -5.86 6.33
N ILE A 185 11.18 -6.52 5.22
CA ILE A 185 10.65 -7.89 5.20
C ILE A 185 11.59 -8.88 5.88
N ASP A 186 12.90 -8.84 5.57
CA ASP A 186 13.86 -9.77 6.16
C ASP A 186 14.08 -9.50 7.65
N ASP A 187 14.28 -8.23 8.02
CA ASP A 187 14.52 -7.85 9.43
C ASP A 187 13.31 -8.17 10.32
N TRP A 188 12.11 -7.99 9.79
CA TRP A 188 10.86 -8.28 10.49
C TRP A 188 10.41 -9.73 10.37
N GLN A 189 11.14 -10.55 9.61
CA GLN A 189 10.84 -11.96 9.39
C GLN A 189 9.43 -12.21 8.83
N VAL A 190 8.95 -11.33 7.96
CA VAL A 190 7.66 -11.47 7.27
C VAL A 190 7.76 -12.55 6.20
N ASP A 191 6.78 -13.46 6.14
CA ASP A 191 6.82 -14.57 5.19
C ASP A 191 6.31 -14.17 3.80
N ALA A 192 5.29 -13.31 3.75
CA ALA A 192 4.74 -12.79 2.50
C ALA A 192 4.23 -11.36 2.66
N ALA A 193 4.39 -10.55 1.62
CA ALA A 193 3.86 -9.19 1.57
C ALA A 193 3.34 -8.85 0.18
N SER A 194 2.27 -8.05 0.12
CA SER A 194 1.77 -7.45 -1.11
C SER A 194 1.63 -5.94 -0.99
N SER A 195 1.60 -5.25 -2.14
CA SER A 195 1.39 -3.80 -2.20
C SER A 195 0.70 -3.40 -3.49
N GLY A 196 0.62 -2.09 -3.77
CA GLY A 196 0.06 -1.53 -4.99
C GLY A 196 0.74 -0.22 -5.38
N LEU A 197 0.75 0.07 -6.68
CA LEU A 197 1.46 1.24 -7.21
C LEU A 197 0.77 2.57 -6.88
N GLN A 198 -0.54 2.57 -6.66
CA GLN A 198 -1.40 3.77 -6.56
C GLN A 198 -1.25 4.57 -5.25
N LYS A 199 -0.32 4.21 -4.39
CA LYS A 199 -0.02 4.86 -3.11
C LYS A 199 1.34 5.55 -3.18
N CYS A 200 2.23 5.28 -2.24
CA CYS A 200 3.52 5.96 -2.16
C CYS A 200 4.47 5.69 -3.33
N LEU A 201 4.21 4.64 -4.13
CA LEU A 201 4.98 4.35 -5.34
C LEU A 201 4.62 5.25 -6.53
N SER A 202 3.51 6.00 -6.45
CA SER A 202 3.10 7.00 -7.47
C SER A 202 2.96 6.46 -8.88
N GLY A 203 2.55 5.21 -8.99
CA GLY A 203 2.17 4.57 -10.25
C GLY A 203 0.64 4.43 -10.37
N PRO A 204 0.13 4.09 -11.54
CA PRO A 204 -1.29 3.81 -11.73
C PRO A 204 -1.68 2.48 -11.05
N PRO A 205 -2.94 2.32 -10.62
CA PRO A 205 -3.44 1.01 -10.20
C PRO A 205 -3.46 0.05 -11.40
N GLY A 206 -3.01 -1.18 -11.23
CA GLY A 206 -3.01 -2.18 -12.32
C GLY A 206 -1.89 -3.22 -12.20
N SER A 207 -0.96 -3.05 -11.25
CA SER A 207 0.03 -4.05 -10.86
C SER A 207 0.20 -4.06 -9.36
N SER A 208 0.46 -5.24 -8.80
CA SER A 208 0.71 -5.45 -7.38
C SER A 208 2.09 -6.08 -7.18
N PRO A 209 3.08 -5.35 -6.67
CA PRO A 209 4.35 -5.94 -6.28
C PRO A 209 4.15 -6.81 -5.04
N ILE A 210 4.66 -8.04 -5.11
CA ILE A 210 4.64 -9.00 -4.01
C ILE A 210 6.04 -9.52 -3.70
N THR A 211 6.22 -10.06 -2.50
CA THR A 211 7.38 -10.85 -2.12
C THR A 211 6.98 -12.01 -1.22
N VAL A 212 7.60 -13.17 -1.42
CA VAL A 212 7.37 -14.38 -0.61
C VAL A 212 8.70 -15.09 -0.31
N ASN A 213 8.85 -15.59 0.92
CA ASN A 213 10.03 -16.34 1.34
C ASN A 213 9.89 -17.86 1.14
N GLU A 214 10.95 -18.60 1.49
CA GLU A 214 10.99 -20.06 1.31
C GLU A 214 9.89 -20.81 2.10
N ARG A 215 9.41 -20.30 3.24
CA ARG A 215 8.29 -20.94 3.96
C ARG A 215 7.01 -20.93 3.14
N ILE A 216 6.77 -19.82 2.43
CA ILE A 216 5.63 -19.72 1.51
C ILE A 216 5.85 -20.60 0.29
N VAL A 217 7.08 -20.61 -0.26
CA VAL A 217 7.43 -21.46 -1.40
C VAL A 217 7.15 -22.94 -1.11
N GLU A 218 7.50 -23.43 0.09
CA GLU A 218 7.22 -24.80 0.49
C GLU A 218 5.71 -25.10 0.58
N VAL A 219 4.90 -24.17 1.05
CA VAL A 219 3.43 -24.32 1.04
C VAL A 219 2.91 -24.40 -0.40
N VAL A 220 3.37 -23.50 -1.27
CA VAL A 220 2.97 -23.46 -2.68
C VAL A 220 3.39 -24.74 -3.43
N LYS A 221 4.63 -25.23 -3.21
CA LYS A 221 5.11 -26.49 -3.82
C LYS A 221 4.21 -27.68 -3.49
N ARG A 222 3.74 -27.80 -2.25
CA ARG A 222 2.83 -28.87 -1.84
C ARG A 222 1.45 -28.78 -2.49
N ARG A 223 1.05 -27.61 -2.95
CA ARG A 223 -0.24 -27.32 -3.60
C ARG A 223 -0.11 -27.13 -5.12
N ARG A 224 1.11 -27.34 -5.64
CA ARG A 224 1.44 -27.05 -7.03
C ARG A 224 0.65 -27.92 -7.99
N HIS A 225 0.08 -27.27 -9.00
CA HIS A 225 -0.59 -27.88 -10.13
C HIS A 225 -0.23 -27.11 -11.41
N VAL A 226 -0.22 -27.77 -12.56
CA VAL A 226 -0.05 -27.13 -13.87
C VAL A 226 -1.17 -27.60 -14.78
N GLU A 227 -1.80 -26.68 -15.47
CA GLU A 227 -2.89 -26.97 -16.39
C GLU A 227 -2.46 -27.91 -17.54
N GLY A 228 -3.40 -28.75 -18.01
CA GLY A 228 -3.09 -29.84 -18.94
C GLY A 228 -2.50 -29.37 -20.27
N GLY A 229 -2.82 -28.18 -20.77
CA GLY A 229 -2.38 -27.66 -22.07
C GLY A 229 -0.91 -27.24 -22.13
N ILE A 230 -0.27 -26.97 -20.98
CA ILE A 230 1.13 -26.53 -20.89
C ILE A 230 1.95 -27.41 -19.94
N ARG A 231 1.37 -28.48 -19.42
CA ARG A 231 1.98 -29.36 -18.43
C ARG A 231 3.19 -30.09 -19.00
N PRO A 232 4.41 -29.98 -18.43
CA PRO A 232 5.54 -30.77 -18.80
C PRO A 232 5.26 -32.28 -18.58
N ALA A 233 5.82 -33.15 -19.44
CA ALA A 233 5.54 -34.57 -19.40
C ALA A 233 6.01 -35.26 -18.10
N ASP A 234 7.03 -34.71 -17.46
CA ASP A 234 7.62 -35.21 -16.22
C ASP A 234 7.11 -34.50 -14.96
N PHE A 235 6.12 -33.59 -15.12
CA PHE A 235 5.58 -32.83 -14.00
C PHE A 235 4.74 -33.70 -13.07
N VAL A 236 5.00 -33.58 -11.78
CA VAL A 236 4.24 -34.26 -10.72
C VAL A 236 3.52 -33.20 -9.88
N ASP A 237 2.22 -33.37 -9.68
CA ASP A 237 1.43 -32.51 -8.81
C ASP A 237 1.93 -32.59 -7.36
N GLY A 238 1.71 -31.52 -6.61
CA GLY A 238 1.95 -31.50 -5.17
C GLY A 238 1.03 -32.47 -4.41
N ASP A 239 1.38 -32.78 -3.18
CA ASP A 239 0.65 -33.72 -2.30
C ASP A 239 -0.50 -33.06 -1.53
N GLY A 240 -0.63 -31.75 -1.61
CA GLY A 240 -1.68 -30.95 -0.96
C GLY A 240 -2.86 -30.60 -1.86
N PRO A 241 -3.92 -29.99 -1.32
CA PRO A 241 -5.05 -29.52 -2.13
C PRO A 241 -4.61 -28.45 -3.12
N ALA A 242 -5.02 -28.57 -4.39
CA ALA A 242 -4.71 -27.59 -5.43
C ALA A 242 -5.18 -26.19 -5.04
N ILE A 243 -4.43 -25.17 -5.49
CA ILE A 243 -4.79 -23.77 -5.32
C ILE A 243 -6.09 -23.49 -6.08
N GLN A 244 -7.08 -22.88 -5.41
CA GLN A 244 -8.44 -22.70 -5.93
C GLN A 244 -8.56 -21.45 -6.83
N SER A 245 -7.54 -21.19 -7.64
CA SER A 245 -7.52 -20.17 -8.67
C SER A 245 -6.57 -20.61 -9.77
N ASN A 246 -6.95 -20.49 -11.03
CA ASN A 246 -6.01 -20.65 -12.14
C ASN A 246 -5.16 -19.36 -12.29
N TYR A 247 -5.80 -18.19 -12.30
CA TYR A 247 -5.10 -16.93 -12.56
C TYR A 247 -4.20 -16.47 -11.42
N PHE A 248 -4.58 -16.72 -10.16
CA PHE A 248 -3.82 -16.32 -8.97
C PHE A 248 -3.07 -17.49 -8.31
N ASP A 249 -2.80 -18.56 -9.04
CA ASP A 249 -1.94 -19.65 -8.58
C ASP A 249 -0.47 -19.20 -8.55
N LEU A 250 0.07 -18.94 -7.35
CA LEU A 250 1.46 -18.52 -7.21
C LEU A 250 2.46 -19.56 -7.73
N GLY A 251 2.12 -20.84 -7.73
CA GLY A 251 2.98 -21.88 -8.31
C GLY A 251 3.17 -21.68 -9.81
N MET A 252 2.07 -21.48 -10.54
CA MET A 252 2.10 -21.21 -11.98
C MET A 252 2.70 -19.83 -12.28
N ILE A 253 2.39 -18.82 -11.49
CA ILE A 253 2.96 -17.47 -11.64
C ILE A 253 4.48 -17.51 -11.42
N MET A 254 4.97 -18.23 -10.42
CA MET A 254 6.41 -18.39 -10.18
C MET A 254 7.11 -19.11 -11.35
N ASP A 255 6.48 -20.12 -11.95
CA ASP A 255 7.00 -20.76 -13.15
C ASP A 255 7.08 -19.81 -14.33
N TYR A 256 6.08 -18.93 -14.50
CA TYR A 256 6.07 -17.88 -15.52
C TYR A 256 7.18 -16.83 -15.30
N TRP A 257 7.44 -16.44 -14.07
CA TRP A 257 8.51 -15.50 -13.70
C TRP A 257 9.89 -16.15 -13.54
N SER A 258 9.99 -17.48 -13.62
CA SER A 258 11.25 -18.22 -13.55
C SER A 258 11.99 -18.21 -14.89
N GLU A 259 13.18 -18.81 -14.92
CA GLU A 259 13.94 -19.03 -16.16
C GLU A 259 13.19 -19.93 -17.16
N MET A 260 12.28 -20.77 -16.68
CA MET A 260 11.45 -21.64 -17.52
C MET A 260 10.50 -20.86 -18.42
N ARG A 261 10.05 -19.68 -17.99
CA ARG A 261 9.05 -18.87 -18.69
C ARG A 261 7.84 -19.66 -19.14
N LEU A 262 7.38 -20.59 -18.29
CA LEU A 262 6.19 -21.38 -18.60
C LEU A 262 5.01 -20.44 -18.79
N ASN A 263 4.36 -20.54 -19.95
CA ASN A 263 3.27 -19.62 -20.28
C ASN A 263 2.14 -19.70 -19.25
N HIS A 264 1.70 -18.57 -18.75
CA HIS A 264 0.56 -18.46 -17.84
C HIS A 264 -0.48 -17.48 -18.40
N HIS A 265 -0.08 -16.27 -18.74
CA HIS A 265 -0.94 -15.21 -19.29
C HIS A 265 -0.12 -14.26 -20.17
N THR A 266 -0.81 -13.37 -20.88
CA THR A 266 -0.13 -12.24 -21.52
C THR A 266 0.12 -11.16 -20.51
N GLU A 267 1.38 -10.91 -20.20
CA GLU A 267 1.80 -9.89 -19.23
C GLU A 267 1.24 -8.50 -19.61
N ALA A 268 0.79 -7.75 -18.61
CA ALA A 268 0.33 -6.38 -18.80
C ALA A 268 1.52 -5.42 -19.03
N THR A 269 2.12 -5.48 -20.22
CA THR A 269 3.41 -4.85 -20.59
C THR A 269 3.51 -3.40 -20.16
N SER A 270 2.52 -2.53 -20.45
CA SER A 270 2.53 -1.13 -20.05
C SER A 270 2.51 -0.96 -18.53
N MET A 271 1.88 -1.87 -17.81
CA MET A 271 1.84 -1.86 -16.34
C MET A 271 3.15 -2.34 -15.74
N LEU A 272 3.82 -3.31 -16.35
CA LEU A 272 5.18 -3.70 -15.97
C LEU A 272 6.16 -2.53 -16.14
N TYR A 273 6.08 -1.80 -17.26
CA TYR A 273 6.89 -0.60 -17.47
C TYR A 273 6.60 0.48 -16.41
N ALA A 274 5.33 0.69 -16.09
CA ALA A 274 4.92 1.62 -15.05
C ALA A 274 5.46 1.21 -13.67
N ALA A 275 5.34 -0.06 -13.30
CA ALA A 275 5.83 -0.60 -12.03
C ALA A 275 7.34 -0.45 -11.91
N ARG A 276 8.08 -0.90 -12.95
CA ARG A 276 9.53 -0.77 -13.02
C ARG A 276 9.99 0.67 -12.82
N GLU A 277 9.39 1.62 -13.54
CA GLU A 277 9.75 3.03 -13.45
C GLU A 277 9.37 3.65 -12.11
N SER A 278 8.18 3.36 -11.58
CA SER A 278 7.74 3.81 -10.24
C SER A 278 8.73 3.39 -9.16
N ILE A 279 9.13 2.12 -9.15
CA ILE A 279 10.03 1.58 -8.14
C ILE A 279 11.43 2.15 -8.35
N ARG A 280 11.92 2.22 -9.60
CA ARG A 280 13.22 2.82 -9.93
C ARG A 280 13.35 4.26 -9.41
N ILE A 281 12.28 5.07 -9.55
CA ILE A 281 12.26 6.45 -9.05
C ILE A 281 12.41 6.51 -7.54
N VAL A 282 11.66 5.68 -6.81
CA VAL A 282 11.72 5.60 -5.33
C VAL A 282 13.11 5.15 -4.87
N LEU A 283 13.68 4.14 -5.51
CA LEU A 283 15.04 3.66 -5.18
C LEU A 283 16.13 4.66 -5.57
N ALA A 284 15.96 5.42 -6.64
CA ALA A 284 16.89 6.47 -7.02
C ALA A 284 16.89 7.66 -6.05
N GLU A 285 15.76 7.97 -5.41
CA GLU A 285 15.68 8.91 -4.29
C GLU A 285 16.37 8.35 -3.05
N GLY A 286 16.34 7.04 -2.87
CA GLY A 286 16.75 6.32 -1.67
C GLY A 286 15.61 6.17 -0.68
N LEU A 287 15.40 4.93 -0.16
CA LEU A 287 14.26 4.62 0.70
C LEU A 287 14.21 5.50 1.96
N ASP A 288 15.35 5.69 2.63
CA ASP A 288 15.39 6.49 3.87
C ASP A 288 15.11 7.97 3.60
N ALA A 289 15.57 8.50 2.47
CA ALA A 289 15.25 9.87 2.03
C ALA A 289 13.76 10.00 1.70
N CYS A 290 13.20 9.01 1.01
CA CYS A 290 11.76 8.94 0.71
C CYS A 290 10.92 8.92 2.00
N PHE A 291 11.30 8.09 2.99
CA PHE A 291 10.62 8.05 4.29
C PHE A 291 10.76 9.38 5.06
N ALA A 292 11.93 10.01 5.03
CA ALA A 292 12.15 11.31 5.65
C ALA A 292 11.26 12.39 5.02
N ARG A 293 11.13 12.39 3.69
CA ARG A 293 10.26 13.31 2.94
C ARG A 293 8.78 13.12 3.33
N HIS A 294 8.32 11.87 3.46
CA HIS A 294 6.96 11.60 3.92
C HIS A 294 6.72 12.06 5.36
N ARG A 295 7.68 11.82 6.27
CA ARG A 295 7.58 12.33 7.67
C ARG A 295 7.56 13.85 7.71
N LEU A 296 8.41 14.51 6.93
CA LEU A 296 8.45 15.96 6.88
C LEU A 296 7.12 16.56 6.39
N ALA A 297 6.56 16.01 5.29
CA ALA A 297 5.27 16.43 4.78
C ALA A 297 4.13 16.14 5.77
N SER A 298 4.18 15.00 6.47
CA SER A 298 3.25 14.66 7.54
C SER A 298 3.30 15.67 8.69
N ASN A 299 4.50 16.05 9.12
CA ASN A 299 4.68 17.04 10.19
C ASN A 299 4.15 18.43 9.76
N ALA A 300 4.42 18.80 8.51
CA ALA A 300 3.95 20.08 7.97
C ALA A 300 2.43 20.13 7.85
N ILE A 301 1.78 19.09 7.29
CA ILE A 301 0.31 19.06 7.19
C ILE A 301 -0.34 19.03 8.58
N THR A 302 0.24 18.26 9.51
CA THR A 302 -0.24 18.16 10.90
C THR A 302 -0.16 19.52 11.61
N ALA A 303 0.98 20.23 11.50
CA ALA A 303 1.14 21.57 12.07
C ALA A 303 0.11 22.56 11.48
N GLY A 304 -0.07 22.52 10.15
CA GLY A 304 -1.05 23.37 9.48
C GLY A 304 -2.49 23.12 9.94
N LEU A 305 -2.90 21.85 10.02
CA LEU A 305 -4.24 21.49 10.49
C LEU A 305 -4.47 21.88 11.95
N THR A 306 -3.47 21.70 12.80
CA THR A 306 -3.54 22.10 14.22
C THR A 306 -3.66 23.62 14.37
N GLU A 307 -2.88 24.41 13.61
CA GLU A 307 -2.95 25.87 13.62
C GLU A 307 -4.29 26.40 13.11
N MET A 308 -4.93 25.69 12.18
CA MET A 308 -6.30 25.98 11.78
C MET A 308 -7.34 25.74 12.89
N GLY A 309 -6.95 25.14 14.03
CA GLY A 309 -7.84 24.77 15.12
C GLY A 309 -8.53 23.41 14.92
N LEU A 310 -8.04 22.59 14.01
CA LEU A 310 -8.61 21.26 13.73
C LEU A 310 -8.01 20.21 14.66
N LYS A 311 -8.85 19.29 15.14
CA LYS A 311 -8.43 18.17 16.00
C LYS A 311 -8.00 16.97 15.14
N LEU A 312 -6.78 16.51 15.37
CA LEU A 312 -6.26 15.30 14.71
C LEU A 312 -6.97 14.05 15.21
N PHE A 313 -7.14 13.06 14.31
CA PHE A 313 -7.75 11.77 14.61
C PHE A 313 -6.70 10.72 14.94
N GLY A 314 -7.03 9.86 15.90
CA GLY A 314 -6.29 8.65 16.26
C GLY A 314 -5.05 8.88 17.12
N ASP A 315 -4.36 7.78 17.42
CA ASP A 315 -3.11 7.78 18.17
C ASP A 315 -1.98 8.37 17.33
N GLN A 316 -1.46 9.52 17.76
CA GLN A 316 -0.42 10.23 17.04
C GLN A 316 0.95 9.52 17.07
N THR A 317 1.15 8.56 17.98
CA THR A 317 2.36 7.74 18.04
C THR A 317 2.40 6.72 16.90
N HIS A 318 1.24 6.15 16.57
CA HIS A 318 1.11 5.09 15.55
C HIS A 318 0.42 5.58 14.27
N LYS A 319 0.27 6.90 14.08
CA LYS A 319 -0.27 7.41 12.82
C LYS A 319 0.68 7.14 11.65
N MET A 320 0.10 6.89 10.48
CA MET A 320 0.86 6.79 9.24
C MET A 320 1.52 8.14 8.88
N PRO A 321 2.78 8.14 8.40
CA PRO A 321 3.44 9.39 7.98
C PRO A 321 2.97 9.93 6.61
N ASN A 322 2.10 9.23 5.94
CA ASN A 322 1.67 9.54 4.57
C ASN A 322 0.17 9.78 4.43
N VAL A 323 -0.60 9.61 5.52
CA VAL A 323 -2.03 9.99 5.58
C VAL A 323 -2.32 10.56 6.96
N THR A 324 -2.98 11.71 7.00
CA THR A 324 -3.42 12.35 8.25
C THR A 324 -4.94 12.36 8.32
N GLY A 325 -5.48 11.78 9.39
CA GLY A 325 -6.88 11.88 9.77
C GLY A 325 -7.13 13.14 10.59
N VAL A 326 -8.20 13.87 10.30
CA VAL A 326 -8.57 15.08 11.01
C VAL A 326 -10.09 15.12 11.18
N TYR A 327 -10.56 15.45 12.39
CA TYR A 327 -11.99 15.59 12.63
C TYR A 327 -12.59 16.74 11.86
N ILE A 328 -13.79 16.53 11.33
CA ILE A 328 -14.62 17.59 10.78
C ILE A 328 -15.12 18.42 11.97
N PRO A 329 -14.94 19.74 11.97
CA PRO A 329 -15.41 20.59 13.09
C PRO A 329 -16.92 20.53 13.24
N ASP A 330 -17.40 20.67 14.48
CA ASP A 330 -18.82 20.74 14.77
C ASP A 330 -19.48 21.89 13.98
N GLY A 331 -20.65 21.62 13.42
CA GLY A 331 -21.41 22.58 12.61
C GLY A 331 -20.92 22.75 11.16
N VAL A 332 -19.80 22.13 10.78
CA VAL A 332 -19.28 22.15 9.39
C VAL A 332 -19.82 20.96 8.61
N ASN A 333 -20.40 21.22 7.44
CA ASN A 333 -20.74 20.16 6.49
C ASN A 333 -19.47 19.68 5.75
N GLY A 334 -18.94 18.53 6.16
CA GLY A 334 -17.69 17.98 5.63
C GLY A 334 -17.72 17.65 4.14
N ASP A 335 -18.86 17.24 3.61
CA ASP A 335 -19.00 16.94 2.18
C ASP A 335 -19.11 18.21 1.34
N ALA A 336 -19.73 19.27 1.85
CA ALA A 336 -19.74 20.57 1.20
C ALA A 336 -18.30 21.15 1.09
N VAL A 337 -17.51 21.06 2.16
CA VAL A 337 -16.09 21.49 2.15
C VAL A 337 -15.29 20.70 1.10
N ARG A 338 -15.45 19.36 1.05
CA ARG A 338 -14.80 18.53 0.02
C ARG A 338 -15.25 18.90 -1.38
N GLY A 339 -16.53 19.21 -1.54
CA GLY A 339 -17.09 19.67 -2.81
C GLY A 339 -16.45 20.98 -3.29
N MET A 340 -16.30 21.97 -2.40
CA MET A 340 -15.60 23.23 -2.70
C MET A 340 -14.11 22.98 -3.04
N MET A 341 -13.41 22.18 -2.24
CA MET A 341 -12.01 21.79 -2.52
C MET A 341 -11.86 21.24 -3.94
N LEU A 342 -12.76 20.34 -4.35
CA LEU A 342 -12.71 19.70 -5.66
C LEU A 342 -13.11 20.63 -6.79
N ASN A 343 -14.22 21.36 -6.65
CA ASN A 343 -14.83 22.14 -7.73
C ASN A 343 -14.12 23.48 -7.97
N ASP A 344 -13.73 24.17 -6.88
CA ASP A 344 -13.19 25.52 -6.97
C ASP A 344 -11.65 25.49 -7.06
N PHE A 345 -11.00 24.46 -6.48
CA PHE A 345 -9.53 24.37 -6.41
C PHE A 345 -8.94 23.15 -7.13
N GLY A 346 -9.76 22.21 -7.62
CA GLY A 346 -9.28 20.98 -8.25
C GLY A 346 -8.56 20.04 -7.30
N ILE A 347 -8.80 20.13 -5.98
CA ILE A 347 -8.11 19.35 -4.95
C ILE A 347 -9.05 18.30 -4.37
N GLU A 348 -8.62 17.04 -4.41
CA GLU A 348 -9.37 15.94 -3.83
C GLU A 348 -8.79 15.56 -2.47
N ILE A 349 -9.63 15.61 -1.41
CA ILE A 349 -9.36 15.02 -0.09
C ILE A 349 -10.37 13.90 0.19
N GLY A 350 -9.99 12.93 1.06
CA GLY A 350 -10.84 11.77 1.34
C GLY A 350 -11.78 11.98 2.53
N THR A 351 -12.94 11.31 2.49
CA THR A 351 -13.72 10.97 3.70
C THR A 351 -13.29 9.58 4.21
N SER A 352 -13.79 9.13 5.35
CA SER A 352 -13.54 7.77 5.81
C SER A 352 -14.77 6.87 5.66
N PHE A 353 -14.69 5.65 6.21
CA PHE A 353 -15.68 4.59 6.08
C PHE A 353 -16.23 4.20 7.45
N GLY A 354 -17.28 3.34 7.46
CA GLY A 354 -17.81 2.73 8.67
C GLY A 354 -18.10 3.74 9.78
N PRO A 355 -17.61 3.52 11.00
CA PRO A 355 -17.89 4.40 12.15
C PRO A 355 -17.30 5.81 12.01
N LEU A 356 -16.37 6.04 11.09
CA LEU A 356 -15.74 7.33 10.81
C LEU A 356 -16.33 8.06 9.60
N HIS A 357 -17.32 7.48 8.92
CA HIS A 357 -17.98 8.13 7.80
C HIS A 357 -18.61 9.45 8.25
N GLY A 358 -18.31 10.54 7.53
CA GLY A 358 -18.82 11.87 7.87
C GLY A 358 -18.23 12.52 9.13
N LYS A 359 -17.28 11.86 9.83
CA LYS A 359 -16.67 12.39 11.06
C LYS A 359 -15.26 12.92 10.86
N ILE A 360 -14.52 12.37 9.88
CA ILE A 360 -13.15 12.79 9.61
C ILE A 360 -12.94 13.02 8.12
N TRP A 361 -12.00 13.89 7.80
CA TRP A 361 -11.31 13.90 6.52
C TRP A 361 -10.00 13.15 6.64
N ARG A 362 -9.54 12.62 5.50
CA ARG A 362 -8.23 12.00 5.36
C ARG A 362 -7.45 12.75 4.30
N ILE A 363 -6.31 13.32 4.69
CA ILE A 363 -5.44 14.08 3.81
C ILE A 363 -4.17 13.26 3.59
N GLY A 364 -3.92 12.88 2.33
CA GLY A 364 -2.78 12.08 1.92
C GLY A 364 -1.63 12.94 1.44
N THR A 365 -0.43 12.67 1.95
CA THR A 365 0.84 13.22 1.49
C THR A 365 1.70 12.06 1.01
N MET A 366 1.28 11.43 -0.11
CA MET A 366 1.87 10.19 -0.62
C MET A 366 2.62 10.41 -1.93
N GLY A 367 3.79 9.78 -2.03
CA GLY A 367 4.50 9.62 -3.30
C GLY A 367 4.74 10.94 -4.04
N TYR A 368 4.24 11.07 -5.27
CA TYR A 368 4.47 12.24 -6.13
C TYR A 368 3.85 13.53 -5.57
N VAL A 369 2.74 13.47 -4.85
CA VAL A 369 2.11 14.64 -4.22
C VAL A 369 2.67 14.94 -2.81
N CYS A 370 3.61 14.12 -2.32
CA CYS A 370 4.32 14.36 -1.07
C CYS A 370 5.41 15.42 -1.25
N ARG A 371 5.00 16.67 -1.51
CA ARG A 371 5.88 17.81 -1.79
C ARG A 371 5.38 19.07 -1.08
N LYS A 372 6.32 19.97 -0.78
CA LYS A 372 6.05 21.24 -0.07
C LYS A 372 4.92 22.05 -0.72
N GLU A 373 4.98 22.22 -2.04
CA GLU A 373 3.98 22.97 -2.78
C GLU A 373 2.58 22.32 -2.73
N SER A 374 2.49 21.01 -2.79
CA SER A 374 1.21 20.29 -2.70
C SER A 374 0.58 20.45 -1.31
N VAL A 375 1.39 20.34 -0.26
CA VAL A 375 0.94 20.53 1.14
C VAL A 375 0.44 21.95 1.36
N LEU A 376 1.21 22.97 0.94
CA LEU A 376 0.83 24.36 1.12
C LEU A 376 -0.43 24.72 0.33
N THR A 377 -0.54 24.24 -0.92
CA THR A 377 -1.72 24.47 -1.76
C THR A 377 -2.97 23.82 -1.15
N CYS A 378 -2.86 22.59 -0.65
CA CYS A 378 -3.97 21.90 0.01
C CYS A 378 -4.43 22.65 1.28
N LEU A 379 -3.51 23.10 2.13
CA LEU A 379 -3.83 23.84 3.34
C LEU A 379 -4.48 25.19 3.02
N ALA A 380 -3.94 25.93 2.04
CA ALA A 380 -4.52 27.22 1.63
C ALA A 380 -5.97 27.07 1.14
N ALA A 381 -6.23 26.07 0.29
CA ALA A 381 -7.58 25.80 -0.21
C ALA A 381 -8.52 25.36 0.93
N LEU A 382 -8.06 24.47 1.82
CA LEU A 382 -8.86 24.01 2.96
C LEU A 382 -9.21 25.17 3.90
N GLU A 383 -8.26 26.08 4.16
CA GLU A 383 -8.49 27.29 4.97
C GLU A 383 -9.60 28.17 4.38
N VAL A 384 -9.57 28.43 3.07
CA VAL A 384 -10.61 29.20 2.38
C VAL A 384 -11.97 28.49 2.47
N CYS A 385 -12.03 27.20 2.19
CA CYS A 385 -13.28 26.42 2.24
C CYS A 385 -13.88 26.38 3.66
N LEU A 386 -13.04 26.24 4.69
CA LEU A 386 -13.47 26.23 6.09
C LEU A 386 -14.06 27.60 6.48
N ARG A 387 -13.43 28.70 6.09
CA ARG A 387 -13.95 30.05 6.35
C ARG A 387 -15.28 30.29 5.63
N GLN A 388 -15.43 29.83 4.40
CA GLN A 388 -16.69 29.88 3.66
C GLN A 388 -17.78 29.04 4.33
N ALA A 389 -17.42 27.92 4.96
CA ALA A 389 -18.31 27.10 5.76
C ALA A 389 -18.61 27.67 7.16
N GLY A 390 -18.14 28.88 7.48
CA GLY A 390 -18.37 29.56 8.76
C GLY A 390 -17.42 29.16 9.89
N PHE A 391 -16.39 28.34 9.61
CA PHE A 391 -15.39 27.96 10.60
C PHE A 391 -14.24 28.98 10.65
N ARG A 392 -13.86 29.40 11.86
CA ARG A 392 -12.79 30.38 12.07
C ARG A 392 -11.42 29.65 12.04
N ALA A 393 -10.84 29.48 10.85
CA ALA A 393 -9.55 28.83 10.66
C ALA A 393 -8.38 29.81 10.84
N GLY A 394 -7.33 29.41 11.55
CA GLY A 394 -6.02 30.07 11.59
C GLY A 394 -5.21 29.87 10.29
N SER A 395 -4.00 30.43 10.21
CA SER A 395 -3.11 30.34 9.04
C SER A 395 -2.33 29.01 9.04
N GLY A 396 -2.92 27.95 8.48
CA GLY A 396 -2.27 26.64 8.41
C GLY A 396 -1.06 26.60 7.47
N THR A 397 -1.02 27.48 6.47
CA THR A 397 0.12 27.56 5.53
C THR A 397 1.39 28.07 6.19
N ASP A 398 1.27 29.08 7.10
CA ASP A 398 2.42 29.64 7.82
C ASP A 398 3.05 28.61 8.75
N ALA A 399 2.21 27.86 9.50
CA ALA A 399 2.66 26.78 10.38
C ALA A 399 3.37 25.67 9.60
N ALA A 400 2.81 25.23 8.48
CA ALA A 400 3.42 24.23 7.62
C ALA A 400 4.74 24.71 7.01
N LEU A 401 4.80 25.97 6.56
CA LEU A 401 6.02 26.57 6.01
C LEU A 401 7.13 26.67 7.06
N ALA A 402 6.79 26.97 8.33
CA ALA A 402 7.75 26.97 9.43
C ALA A 402 8.41 25.60 9.62
N VAL A 403 7.65 24.51 9.52
CA VAL A 403 8.19 23.13 9.59
C VAL A 403 9.18 22.86 8.45
N TYR A 404 8.86 23.24 7.21
CA TYR A 404 9.78 23.06 6.07
C TYR A 404 11.05 23.91 6.23
N ARG A 405 10.94 25.17 6.67
CA ARG A 405 12.10 26.05 6.89
C ARG A 405 13.02 25.53 8.00
N ALA A 406 12.45 24.98 9.07
CA ALA A 406 13.24 24.39 10.15
C ALA A 406 14.05 23.18 9.66
N ALA A 407 13.51 22.38 8.73
CA ALA A 407 14.21 21.25 8.14
C ALA A 407 15.29 21.65 7.10
N GLU A 408 15.18 22.82 6.48
CA GLU A 408 16.17 23.36 5.52
C GLU A 408 17.41 23.97 6.22
N VAL A 409 17.31 24.32 7.52
CA VAL A 409 18.44 24.84 8.29
C VAL A 409 19.36 23.67 8.63
N PRO A 410 20.62 23.59 8.10
CA PRO A 410 21.55 22.55 8.50
C PRO A 410 21.73 22.64 10.02
N GLU A 411 21.69 21.51 10.72
CA GLU A 411 22.21 21.42 12.08
C GLU A 411 23.62 22.03 12.07
N LYS A 412 23.76 23.25 12.55
CA LYS A 412 25.06 23.80 12.91
C LYS A 412 25.57 22.84 13.97
N LYS A 413 26.41 21.88 13.56
CA LYS A 413 27.16 21.02 14.48
C LYS A 413 27.65 21.93 15.58
N ALA A 414 27.23 21.66 16.80
CA ALA A 414 27.87 22.14 18.00
C ALA A 414 29.34 21.64 17.96
N LYS A 415 30.19 22.38 17.26
CA LYS A 415 31.62 22.41 17.41
C LYS A 415 31.90 23.69 18.16
N ALA A 416 31.95 23.55 19.47
CA ALA A 416 32.76 24.40 20.34
C ALA A 416 32.63 23.88 21.78
N SER A 417 33.53 23.11 22.21
CA SER A 417 34.48 23.33 23.30
C SER A 417 35.04 22.01 23.76
#